data_fc981429e4e20ec74ac667419135df45
#
_entry.id   fc981429e4e20ec74ac667419135df45
#
_cell.length_a   1.000
_cell.length_b   1.000
_cell.length_c   1.000
_cell.angle_alpha   90.00
_cell.angle_beta   90.00
_cell.angle_gamma   90.00
#
_symmetry.space_group_name_H-M   'P 1'
#
loop_
_entity.id
_entity.type
_entity.pdbx_description
1 polymer ?
#
loop_
_entity_poly.entity_id
_entity_poly.type
_entity_poly.pdbx_seq_one_letter_code
_entity_poly.pdbx_strand_id
1 'polypeptide(L)'
;MNYHNKIYIWQYLESYKKDKKKILNIVDKVFSSGQLILGNEVKNFENNFSKFTNNKYSVGVNSGTDALQIALMSIGIKKNDEVITVSNTAVPTVSAIVSCGAKPIYVDINENDFLIDTSLIEEKITNKTKAIVPVNLYGQSANYEIIKKIAKKYKIKVIEDCAQSSGAFYKNKPSGNHGDLSAFSFYPTKNLGGYGDGGMIVTNNKKFYNKCLMLRKYGMSKLYYSNFHGINSRLDEVQAAILNYKLNKLNYNVKIRRNIAKIYNDNLDKTDLILPTENKDNYHSYYVYVVRHKKRDKIMKYLSNNNIFCNISYPYPIHSMKGYKKLTKDFNLKVTNKVSKQIFSLPMYPELSDKKIDKIIKVLKNFWYDL
;
A
#
# COMPACT_ATOMS: atom_id res chain seq x y z
N MET A 1 -13.09 19.81 21.94
CA MET A 1 -13.50 18.39 21.84
C MET A 1 -12.49 17.53 22.61
N ASN A 2 -12.98 16.76 23.57
CA ASN A 2 -12.12 15.92 24.45
C ASN A 2 -11.60 14.71 23.67
N TYR A 3 -10.45 14.82 22.99
CA TYR A 3 -9.79 13.74 22.24
C TYR A 3 -9.20 12.63 23.13
N HIS A 4 -9.09 12.85 24.46
CA HIS A 4 -8.37 11.95 25.35
C HIS A 4 -9.00 10.57 25.55
N ASN A 5 -10.31 10.42 25.39
CA ASN A 5 -11.00 9.13 25.61
C ASN A 5 -11.35 8.35 24.33
N LYS A 6 -11.08 8.91 23.13
CA LYS A 6 -11.39 8.29 21.85
C LYS A 6 -10.18 7.52 21.29
N ILE A 7 -10.43 6.32 20.79
CA ILE A 7 -9.41 5.49 20.15
C ILE A 7 -9.75 5.42 18.66
N TYR A 8 -8.92 6.04 17.81
CA TYR A 8 -9.10 6.04 16.37
C TYR A 8 -8.28 4.93 15.72
N ILE A 9 -8.65 4.55 14.51
CA ILE A 9 -7.96 3.54 13.69
C ILE A 9 -6.47 3.89 13.48
N TRP A 10 -6.16 5.17 13.38
CA TRP A 10 -4.85 5.73 13.16
C TRP A 10 -4.74 7.12 13.79
N GLN A 11 -3.56 7.46 14.27
CA GLN A 11 -3.29 8.77 14.84
C GLN A 11 -1.80 9.11 14.67
N TYR A 12 -1.51 10.32 14.21
CA TYR A 12 -0.13 10.79 14.01
C TYR A 12 0.31 11.82 15.04
N LEU A 13 -0.63 12.44 15.77
CA LEU A 13 -0.34 13.56 16.67
C LEU A 13 0.66 13.21 17.77
N GLU A 14 0.59 12.01 18.33
CA GLU A 14 1.53 11.57 19.36
C GLU A 14 2.95 11.39 18.78
N SER A 15 3.05 10.80 17.59
CA SER A 15 4.31 10.70 16.85
C SER A 15 4.88 12.08 16.53
N TYR A 16 4.03 12.99 16.04
CA TYR A 16 4.44 14.36 15.72
C TYR A 16 4.93 15.11 16.97
N LYS A 17 4.20 15.06 18.09
CA LYS A 17 4.62 15.71 19.34
C LYS A 17 6.02 15.25 19.78
N LYS A 18 6.28 13.95 19.68
CA LYS A 18 7.56 13.31 20.01
C LYS A 18 8.71 13.83 19.14
N ASP A 19 8.44 13.98 17.85
CA ASP A 19 9.45 14.33 16.83
C ASP A 19 9.41 15.80 16.40
N LYS A 20 8.52 16.63 16.99
CA LYS A 20 8.22 18.00 16.56
C LYS A 20 9.48 18.84 16.30
N LYS A 21 10.37 18.94 17.29
CA LYS A 21 11.60 19.76 17.18
C LYS A 21 12.47 19.29 16.01
N LYS A 22 12.60 17.97 15.84
CA LYS A 22 13.39 17.38 14.75
C LYS A 22 12.76 17.64 13.39
N ILE A 23 11.45 17.50 13.27
CA ILE A 23 10.71 17.76 12.02
C ILE A 23 10.81 19.24 11.62
N LEU A 24 10.59 20.16 12.57
CA LEU A 24 10.71 21.60 12.29
C LEU A 24 12.11 21.99 11.84
N ASN A 25 13.16 21.45 12.48
CA ASN A 25 14.54 21.68 12.05
C ASN A 25 14.82 21.12 10.63
N ILE A 26 14.22 19.99 10.25
CA ILE A 26 14.34 19.46 8.90
C ILE A 26 13.69 20.40 7.89
N VAL A 27 12.49 20.90 8.18
CA VAL A 27 11.77 21.85 7.32
C VAL A 27 12.56 23.14 7.12
N ASP A 28 13.02 23.73 8.22
CA ASP A 28 13.84 24.96 8.21
C ASP A 28 15.10 24.78 7.37
N LYS A 29 15.84 23.69 7.55
CA LYS A 29 17.03 23.37 6.78
C LYS A 29 16.75 23.26 5.28
N VAL A 30 15.65 22.60 4.88
CA VAL A 30 15.28 22.48 3.47
C VAL A 30 14.93 23.84 2.88
N PHE A 31 14.11 24.64 3.56
CA PHE A 31 13.71 25.95 3.06
C PHE A 31 14.89 26.93 2.98
N SER A 32 15.78 26.92 3.97
CA SER A 32 17.01 27.73 3.97
C SER A 32 18.02 27.34 2.89
N SER A 33 17.90 26.12 2.33
CA SER A 33 18.78 25.68 1.22
C SER A 33 18.43 26.30 -0.13
N GLY A 34 17.20 26.80 -0.30
CA GLY A 34 16.67 27.28 -1.58
C GLY A 34 16.38 26.16 -2.60
N GLN A 35 16.67 24.89 -2.30
CA GLN A 35 16.38 23.73 -3.17
C GLN A 35 15.07 23.08 -2.72
N LEU A 36 14.00 23.29 -3.49
CA LEU A 36 12.65 22.80 -3.12
C LEU A 36 12.19 21.62 -3.95
N ILE A 37 12.77 21.38 -5.13
CA ILE A 37 12.34 20.35 -6.08
C ILE A 37 13.55 19.62 -6.65
N LEU A 38 13.54 18.26 -6.54
CA LEU A 38 14.55 17.35 -7.11
C LEU A 38 16.00 17.68 -6.75
N GLY A 39 16.23 18.15 -5.53
CA GLY A 39 17.54 18.49 -4.99
C GLY A 39 18.21 17.31 -4.27
N ASN A 40 18.96 17.64 -3.22
CA ASN A 40 19.78 16.66 -2.50
C ASN A 40 18.96 15.76 -1.57
N GLU A 41 17.88 16.26 -0.96
CA GLU A 41 17.08 15.43 -0.05
C GLU A 41 16.31 14.34 -0.79
N VAL A 42 15.79 14.64 -1.99
CA VAL A 42 15.18 13.63 -2.87
C VAL A 42 16.22 12.57 -3.27
N LYS A 43 17.42 12.98 -3.70
CA LYS A 43 18.50 12.02 -4.07
C LYS A 43 18.90 11.14 -2.88
N ASN A 44 19.07 11.73 -1.70
CA ASN A 44 19.43 11.02 -0.49
C ASN A 44 18.34 10.00 -0.11
N PHE A 45 17.08 10.40 -0.17
CA PHE A 45 15.98 9.51 0.14
C PHE A 45 15.85 8.40 -0.91
N GLU A 46 15.96 8.70 -2.21
CA GLU A 46 16.02 7.70 -3.28
C GLU A 46 17.13 6.67 -2.99
N ASN A 47 18.35 7.09 -2.72
CA ASN A 47 19.47 6.21 -2.42
C ASN A 47 19.24 5.34 -1.17
N ASN A 48 18.70 5.91 -0.09
CA ASN A 48 18.46 5.18 1.14
C ASN A 48 17.28 4.21 0.98
N PHE A 49 16.24 4.59 0.24
CA PHE A 49 15.08 3.73 -0.02
C PHE A 49 15.43 2.57 -0.96
N SER A 50 16.29 2.78 -1.97
CA SER A 50 16.79 1.69 -2.81
C SER A 50 17.57 0.66 -1.99
N LYS A 51 18.43 1.11 -1.07
CA LYS A 51 19.13 0.21 -0.11
C LYS A 51 18.16 -0.53 0.79
N PHE A 52 17.16 0.19 1.36
CA PHE A 52 16.15 -0.40 2.24
C PHE A 52 15.35 -1.51 1.56
N THR A 53 15.00 -1.34 0.29
CA THR A 53 14.26 -2.33 -0.50
C THR A 53 15.17 -3.31 -1.25
N ASN A 54 16.49 -3.23 -1.05
CA ASN A 54 17.49 -4.04 -1.76
C ASN A 54 17.36 -3.97 -3.30
N ASN A 55 17.04 -2.77 -3.82
CA ASN A 55 16.98 -2.49 -5.24
C ASN A 55 18.18 -1.61 -5.66
N LYS A 56 18.52 -1.65 -6.96
CA LYS A 56 19.59 -0.81 -7.52
C LYS A 56 19.17 0.64 -7.70
N TYR A 57 17.90 0.89 -8.01
CA TYR A 57 17.39 2.20 -8.39
C TYR A 57 16.07 2.49 -7.73
N SER A 58 15.86 3.76 -7.38
CA SER A 58 14.58 4.29 -6.95
C SER A 58 14.32 5.68 -7.55
N VAL A 59 13.05 6.03 -7.71
CA VAL A 59 12.59 7.29 -8.31
C VAL A 59 11.46 7.84 -7.46
N GLY A 60 11.70 8.97 -6.78
CA GLY A 60 10.70 9.68 -5.99
C GLY A 60 9.69 10.39 -6.88
N VAL A 61 8.41 10.25 -6.56
CA VAL A 61 7.27 10.77 -7.31
C VAL A 61 6.23 11.35 -6.35
N ASN A 62 5.22 12.05 -6.90
CA ASN A 62 4.24 12.80 -6.12
C ASN A 62 3.28 11.92 -5.30
N SER A 63 2.98 10.71 -5.75
CA SER A 63 2.05 9.81 -5.07
C SER A 63 2.29 8.33 -5.42
N GLY A 64 1.69 7.43 -4.63
CA GLY A 64 1.67 6.00 -4.99
C GLY A 64 0.89 5.72 -6.28
N THR A 65 -0.13 6.50 -6.58
CA THR A 65 -0.89 6.44 -7.85
C THR A 65 0.01 6.74 -9.03
N ASP A 66 0.76 7.83 -8.95
CA ASP A 66 1.72 8.23 -9.98
C ASP A 66 2.86 7.21 -10.11
N ALA A 67 3.29 6.61 -8.99
CA ALA A 67 4.29 5.55 -9.01
C ALA A 67 3.82 4.35 -9.85
N LEU A 68 2.58 3.90 -9.66
CA LEU A 68 1.98 2.84 -10.46
C LEU A 68 1.80 3.25 -11.92
N GLN A 69 1.27 4.45 -12.18
CA GLN A 69 1.06 4.95 -13.54
C GLN A 69 2.38 5.07 -14.30
N ILE A 70 3.41 5.68 -13.71
CA ILE A 70 4.73 5.82 -14.33
C ILE A 70 5.38 4.44 -14.55
N ALA A 71 5.24 3.50 -13.61
CA ALA A 71 5.74 2.15 -13.77
C ALA A 71 5.08 1.46 -14.98
N LEU A 72 3.75 1.55 -15.13
CA LEU A 72 3.00 1.04 -16.29
C LEU A 72 3.44 1.72 -17.60
N MET A 73 3.53 3.05 -17.62
CA MET A 73 4.03 3.80 -18.78
C MET A 73 5.47 3.39 -19.15
N SER A 74 6.32 3.09 -18.16
CA SER A 74 7.73 2.74 -18.39
C SER A 74 7.90 1.40 -19.09
N ILE A 75 7.02 0.44 -18.86
CA ILE A 75 7.00 -0.85 -19.56
C ILE A 75 6.28 -0.78 -20.92
N GLY A 76 5.70 0.36 -21.28
CA GLY A 76 5.10 0.62 -22.57
C GLY A 76 3.63 0.23 -22.67
N ILE A 77 2.89 0.25 -21.59
CA ILE A 77 1.41 0.06 -21.59
C ILE A 77 0.76 1.09 -22.51
N LYS A 78 -0.19 0.63 -23.32
CA LYS A 78 -0.93 1.43 -24.31
C LYS A 78 -2.44 1.26 -24.15
N LYS A 79 -3.18 2.09 -24.86
CA LYS A 79 -4.64 1.99 -24.95
C LYS A 79 -5.06 0.58 -25.41
N ASN A 80 -6.04 0.01 -24.69
CA ASN A 80 -6.59 -1.34 -24.87
C ASN A 80 -5.67 -2.51 -24.47
N ASP A 81 -4.46 -2.29 -24.00
CA ASP A 81 -3.70 -3.34 -23.31
C ASP A 81 -4.46 -3.79 -22.06
N GLU A 82 -4.24 -5.02 -21.64
CA GLU A 82 -4.86 -5.59 -20.44
C GLU A 82 -3.83 -5.70 -19.31
N VAL A 83 -4.25 -5.32 -18.11
CA VAL A 83 -3.45 -5.41 -16.90
C VAL A 83 -4.23 -6.19 -15.86
N ILE A 84 -3.71 -7.36 -15.47
CA ILE A 84 -4.33 -8.20 -14.44
C ILE A 84 -4.06 -7.59 -13.07
N THR A 85 -5.11 -7.49 -12.25
CA THR A 85 -5.05 -7.03 -10.85
C THR A 85 -6.21 -7.59 -10.05
N VAL A 86 -6.41 -7.12 -8.81
CA VAL A 86 -7.53 -7.47 -7.94
C VAL A 86 -8.52 -6.33 -7.83
N SER A 87 -9.77 -6.65 -7.51
CA SER A 87 -10.81 -5.65 -7.24
C SER A 87 -10.93 -5.28 -5.75
N ASN A 88 -10.40 -6.11 -4.85
CA ASN A 88 -10.28 -5.82 -3.44
C ASN A 88 -8.99 -5.04 -3.17
N THR A 89 -9.00 -3.76 -3.54
CA THR A 89 -7.85 -2.85 -3.37
C THR A 89 -8.32 -1.41 -3.24
N ALA A 90 -7.39 -0.50 -2.97
CA ALA A 90 -7.63 0.93 -3.06
C ALA A 90 -7.84 1.36 -4.52
N VAL A 91 -8.67 2.37 -4.74
CA VAL A 91 -8.95 2.94 -6.08
C VAL A 91 -7.68 3.29 -6.87
N PRO A 92 -6.61 3.85 -6.27
CA PRO A 92 -5.36 4.17 -6.95
C PRO A 92 -4.79 3.07 -7.85
N THR A 93 -4.83 1.81 -7.44
CA THR A 93 -4.32 0.68 -8.25
C THR A 93 -4.98 0.63 -9.63
N VAL A 94 -6.31 0.69 -9.63
CA VAL A 94 -7.09 0.60 -10.88
C VAL A 94 -7.10 1.93 -11.64
N SER A 95 -7.11 3.06 -10.91
CA SER A 95 -7.00 4.39 -11.50
C SER A 95 -5.73 4.54 -12.33
N ALA A 96 -4.58 4.10 -11.82
CA ALA A 96 -3.31 4.13 -12.57
C ALA A 96 -3.36 3.32 -13.87
N ILE A 97 -4.00 2.14 -13.85
CA ILE A 97 -4.18 1.30 -15.05
C ILE A 97 -5.04 2.03 -16.09
N VAL A 98 -6.18 2.56 -15.66
CA VAL A 98 -7.13 3.26 -16.54
C VAL A 98 -6.52 4.55 -17.09
N SER A 99 -5.76 5.29 -16.30
CA SER A 99 -5.04 6.50 -16.74
C SER A 99 -4.00 6.24 -17.83
N CYS A 100 -3.49 5.01 -17.94
CA CYS A 100 -2.65 4.58 -19.06
C CYS A 100 -3.47 4.16 -20.31
N GLY A 101 -4.80 4.23 -20.27
CA GLY A 101 -5.70 3.76 -21.32
C GLY A 101 -5.86 2.23 -21.36
N ALA A 102 -5.30 1.51 -20.41
CA ALA A 102 -5.38 0.06 -20.31
C ALA A 102 -6.69 -0.40 -19.63
N LYS A 103 -7.03 -1.66 -19.84
CA LYS A 103 -8.19 -2.31 -19.25
C LYS A 103 -7.74 -3.13 -18.02
N PRO A 104 -8.29 -2.86 -16.83
CA PRO A 104 -8.07 -3.72 -15.68
C PRO A 104 -8.82 -5.05 -15.87
N ILE A 105 -8.11 -6.16 -15.70
CA ILE A 105 -8.66 -7.51 -15.70
C ILE A 105 -8.59 -8.03 -14.27
N TYR A 106 -9.74 -8.27 -13.66
CA TYR A 106 -9.79 -8.66 -12.25
C TYR A 106 -9.68 -10.17 -12.09
N VAL A 107 -8.81 -10.56 -11.18
CA VAL A 107 -8.71 -11.90 -10.59
C VAL A 107 -9.27 -11.82 -9.16
N ASP A 108 -9.98 -12.86 -8.71
CA ASP A 108 -10.47 -12.90 -7.34
C ASP A 108 -9.32 -13.07 -6.34
N ILE A 109 -9.61 -12.88 -5.08
CA ILE A 109 -8.64 -12.97 -3.99
C ILE A 109 -8.79 -14.26 -3.21
N ASN A 110 -7.75 -14.66 -2.49
CA ASN A 110 -7.85 -15.68 -1.47
C ASN A 110 -8.60 -15.12 -0.25
N GLU A 111 -9.50 -15.93 0.31
CA GLU A 111 -10.36 -15.53 1.42
C GLU A 111 -9.59 -15.28 2.72
N ASN A 112 -8.47 -15.97 2.93
CA ASN A 112 -7.74 -15.96 4.20
C ASN A 112 -6.75 -14.80 4.31
N ASP A 113 -6.12 -14.40 3.20
CA ASP A 113 -5.06 -13.39 3.19
C ASP A 113 -5.37 -12.14 2.36
N PHE A 114 -6.50 -12.15 1.62
CA PHE A 114 -6.98 -11.07 0.75
C PHE A 114 -6.06 -10.74 -0.43
N LEU A 115 -5.04 -11.55 -0.69
CA LEU A 115 -4.13 -11.40 -1.80
C LEU A 115 -4.71 -12.04 -3.07
N ILE A 116 -4.16 -11.68 -4.23
CA ILE A 116 -4.57 -12.26 -5.52
C ILE A 116 -4.49 -13.79 -5.48
N ASP A 117 -5.57 -14.47 -5.88
CA ASP A 117 -5.55 -15.92 -6.04
C ASP A 117 -4.74 -16.29 -7.29
N THR A 118 -3.53 -16.77 -7.06
CA THR A 118 -2.59 -17.08 -8.14
C THR A 118 -3.04 -18.24 -9.03
N SER A 119 -3.94 -19.11 -8.54
CA SER A 119 -4.50 -20.21 -9.33
C SER A 119 -5.43 -19.75 -10.45
N LEU A 120 -6.01 -18.55 -10.30
CA LEU A 120 -6.97 -17.96 -11.23
C LEU A 120 -6.31 -17.00 -12.25
N ILE A 121 -5.00 -16.77 -12.18
CA ILE A 121 -4.33 -15.78 -13.05
C ILE A 121 -4.28 -16.26 -14.49
N GLU A 122 -3.87 -17.51 -14.73
CA GLU A 122 -3.60 -18.02 -16.09
C GLU A 122 -4.85 -17.98 -16.98
N GLU A 123 -6.04 -18.27 -16.44
CA GLU A 123 -7.30 -18.24 -17.20
C GLU A 123 -7.72 -16.83 -17.66
N LYS A 124 -7.16 -15.79 -17.07
CA LYS A 124 -7.43 -14.39 -17.44
C LYS A 124 -6.42 -13.81 -18.41
N ILE A 125 -5.39 -14.57 -18.79
CA ILE A 125 -4.36 -14.10 -19.71
C ILE A 125 -4.86 -14.21 -21.16
N THR A 126 -4.73 -13.11 -21.90
CA THR A 126 -5.00 -13.03 -23.33
C THR A 126 -3.75 -12.50 -24.06
N ASN A 127 -3.82 -12.42 -25.39
CA ASN A 127 -2.76 -11.80 -26.21
C ASN A 127 -2.58 -10.29 -25.97
N LYS A 128 -3.57 -9.64 -25.30
CA LYS A 128 -3.55 -8.24 -24.92
C LYS A 128 -2.97 -8.02 -23.50
N THR A 129 -2.81 -9.07 -22.73
CA THR A 129 -2.24 -8.97 -21.38
C THR A 129 -0.76 -8.58 -21.44
N LYS A 130 -0.40 -7.48 -20.78
CA LYS A 130 0.97 -6.93 -20.77
C LYS A 130 1.60 -6.91 -19.39
N ALA A 131 0.77 -6.86 -18.33
CA ALA A 131 1.27 -6.82 -16.96
C ALA A 131 0.32 -7.51 -15.98
N ILE A 132 0.90 -7.94 -14.86
CA ILE A 132 0.20 -8.29 -13.62
C ILE A 132 0.60 -7.24 -12.58
N VAL A 133 -0.40 -6.65 -11.91
CA VAL A 133 -0.22 -5.73 -10.77
C VAL A 133 -0.81 -6.40 -9.53
N PRO A 134 -0.07 -7.32 -8.88
CA PRO A 134 -0.47 -7.86 -7.59
C PRO A 134 -0.37 -6.79 -6.52
N VAL A 135 -1.34 -6.76 -5.60
CA VAL A 135 -1.38 -5.80 -4.50
C VAL A 135 -0.94 -6.50 -3.22
N ASN A 136 0.10 -5.98 -2.58
CA ASN A 136 0.58 -6.42 -1.27
C ASN A 136 -0.31 -5.80 -0.17
N LEU A 137 -1.57 -6.26 -0.12
CA LEU A 137 -2.62 -5.64 0.65
C LEU A 137 -2.39 -5.81 2.16
N TYR A 138 -2.76 -4.79 2.92
CA TYR A 138 -2.70 -4.71 4.38
C TYR A 138 -1.32 -4.88 5.02
N GLY A 139 -0.28 -5.11 4.22
CA GLY A 139 1.10 -5.26 4.70
C GLY A 139 1.68 -6.65 4.52
N GLN A 140 1.05 -7.51 3.71
CA GLN A 140 1.53 -8.84 3.35
C GLN A 140 1.79 -8.94 1.84
N SER A 141 2.86 -9.61 1.45
CA SER A 141 3.25 -9.78 0.05
C SER A 141 2.50 -10.94 -0.61
N ALA A 142 2.14 -10.77 -1.89
CA ALA A 142 1.57 -11.84 -2.71
C ALA A 142 2.57 -12.98 -2.97
N ASN A 143 2.09 -14.12 -3.49
CA ASN A 143 2.96 -15.25 -3.84
C ASN A 143 3.72 -14.97 -5.14
N TYR A 144 4.85 -14.25 -5.02
CA TYR A 144 5.68 -13.88 -6.17
C TYR A 144 6.39 -15.04 -6.85
N GLU A 145 6.55 -16.17 -6.19
CA GLU A 145 7.11 -17.35 -6.84
C GLU A 145 6.21 -17.85 -7.98
N ILE A 146 4.92 -18.02 -7.70
CA ILE A 146 3.93 -18.44 -8.69
C ILE A 146 3.72 -17.34 -9.73
N ILE A 147 3.51 -16.10 -9.30
CA ILE A 147 3.28 -14.95 -10.20
C ILE A 147 4.43 -14.80 -11.21
N LYS A 148 5.68 -14.92 -10.78
CA LYS A 148 6.85 -14.83 -11.66
C LYS A 148 6.97 -16.01 -12.62
N LYS A 149 6.60 -17.21 -12.21
CA LYS A 149 6.54 -18.39 -13.12
C LYS A 149 5.53 -18.14 -14.25
N ILE A 150 4.32 -17.65 -13.90
CA ILE A 150 3.29 -17.29 -14.88
C ILE A 150 3.78 -16.16 -15.78
N ALA A 151 4.27 -15.07 -15.21
CA ALA A 151 4.74 -13.91 -15.97
C ALA A 151 5.86 -14.28 -16.98
N LYS A 152 6.79 -15.16 -16.59
CA LYS A 152 7.85 -15.67 -17.47
C LYS A 152 7.28 -16.51 -18.61
N LYS A 153 6.34 -17.44 -18.32
CA LYS A 153 5.67 -18.30 -19.31
C LYS A 153 4.98 -17.48 -20.41
N TYR A 154 4.29 -16.41 -20.03
CA TYR A 154 3.51 -15.58 -20.94
C TYR A 154 4.26 -14.31 -21.42
N LYS A 155 5.52 -14.11 -21.01
CA LYS A 155 6.36 -12.95 -21.35
C LYS A 155 5.73 -11.60 -20.98
N ILE A 156 4.98 -11.55 -19.89
CA ILE A 156 4.34 -10.36 -19.33
C ILE A 156 5.12 -9.80 -18.14
N LYS A 157 4.88 -8.53 -17.78
CA LYS A 157 5.61 -7.84 -16.71
C LYS A 157 4.90 -7.92 -15.36
N VAL A 158 5.66 -7.85 -14.29
CA VAL A 158 5.11 -7.79 -12.91
C VAL A 158 5.45 -6.43 -12.29
N ILE A 159 4.43 -5.69 -11.88
CA ILE A 159 4.58 -4.44 -11.13
C ILE A 159 3.95 -4.65 -9.75
N GLU A 160 4.77 -4.60 -8.70
CA GLU A 160 4.26 -4.74 -7.34
C GLU A 160 3.55 -3.46 -6.89
N ASP A 161 2.30 -3.55 -6.45
CA ASP A 161 1.68 -2.49 -5.66
C ASP A 161 2.05 -2.68 -4.18
N CYS A 162 3.08 -1.97 -3.76
CA CYS A 162 3.62 -1.99 -2.40
C CYS A 162 3.11 -0.82 -1.53
N ALA A 163 2.02 -0.15 -1.95
CA ALA A 163 1.50 1.03 -1.24
C ALA A 163 1.13 0.75 0.23
N GLN A 164 1.01 -0.51 0.64
CA GLN A 164 0.65 -0.91 2.00
C GLN A 164 1.69 -1.82 2.65
N SER A 165 2.81 -2.12 2.00
CA SER A 165 3.74 -3.17 2.45
C SER A 165 5.16 -2.69 2.75
N SER A 166 5.36 -1.38 2.99
CA SER A 166 6.66 -0.88 3.47
C SER A 166 7.08 -1.60 4.76
N GLY A 167 8.26 -2.25 4.73
CA GLY A 167 8.79 -3.05 5.83
C GLY A 167 8.25 -4.49 5.91
N ALA A 168 7.48 -4.95 4.92
CA ALA A 168 7.14 -6.36 4.75
C ALA A 168 8.23 -7.13 3.99
N PHE A 169 8.25 -8.46 4.16
CA PHE A 169 9.14 -9.35 3.43
C PHE A 169 8.38 -10.58 2.91
N TYR A 170 8.86 -11.14 1.81
CA TYR A 170 8.46 -12.44 1.29
C TYR A 170 9.72 -13.25 0.97
N LYS A 171 9.83 -14.48 1.54
CA LYS A 171 11.02 -15.34 1.40
C LYS A 171 12.33 -14.58 1.68
N ASN A 172 12.39 -13.85 2.79
CA ASN A 172 13.53 -13.05 3.23
C ASN A 172 13.96 -11.90 2.29
N LYS A 173 13.15 -11.57 1.28
CA LYS A 173 13.36 -10.40 0.42
C LYS A 173 12.36 -9.31 0.77
N PRO A 174 12.77 -8.04 0.82
CA PRO A 174 11.86 -6.94 1.07
C PRO A 174 10.73 -6.89 0.03
N SER A 175 9.52 -6.53 0.46
CA SER A 175 8.46 -6.10 -0.45
C SER A 175 9.00 -4.99 -1.35
N GLY A 176 8.73 -5.10 -2.64
CA GLY A 176 9.30 -4.23 -3.66
C GLY A 176 10.54 -4.77 -4.37
N ASN A 177 10.98 -5.99 -4.05
CA ASN A 177 12.15 -6.63 -4.71
C ASN A 177 11.80 -7.91 -5.47
N HIS A 178 10.54 -8.08 -5.84
CA HIS A 178 10.09 -9.29 -6.51
C HIS A 178 9.68 -9.06 -7.97
N GLY A 179 9.09 -7.89 -8.30
CA GLY A 179 8.64 -7.52 -9.64
C GLY A 179 9.73 -6.95 -10.55
N ASP A 180 9.34 -6.62 -11.79
CA ASP A 180 10.18 -5.82 -12.72
C ASP A 180 10.30 -4.37 -12.21
N LEU A 181 9.21 -3.83 -11.66
CA LEU A 181 9.12 -2.55 -10.95
C LEU A 181 8.20 -2.71 -9.74
N SER A 182 8.32 -1.78 -8.79
CA SER A 182 7.42 -1.75 -7.63
C SER A 182 7.10 -0.32 -7.25
N ALA A 183 5.85 -0.09 -6.81
CA ALA A 183 5.33 1.22 -6.48
C ALA A 183 4.96 1.32 -4.99
N PHE A 184 5.45 2.35 -4.33
CA PHE A 184 5.18 2.65 -2.92
C PHE A 184 4.40 3.94 -2.77
N SER A 185 3.66 4.06 -1.68
CA SER A 185 2.94 5.26 -1.28
C SER A 185 3.45 5.75 0.07
N PHE A 186 3.63 7.05 0.18
CA PHE A 186 3.99 7.73 1.43
C PHE A 186 2.85 8.62 1.94
N TYR A 187 1.60 8.33 1.56
CA TYR A 187 0.42 8.96 2.13
C TYR A 187 0.49 8.89 3.67
N PRO A 188 0.07 9.92 4.42
CA PRO A 188 0.34 10.05 5.86
C PRO A 188 -0.01 8.85 6.74
N THR A 189 -1.02 8.04 6.36
CA THR A 189 -1.41 6.85 7.14
C THR A 189 -0.51 5.64 6.91
N LYS A 190 0.38 5.66 5.91
CA LYS A 190 1.24 4.51 5.57
C LYS A 190 2.28 4.23 6.64
N ASN A 191 2.80 3.00 6.68
CA ASN A 191 3.86 2.61 7.62
C ASN A 191 5.07 3.55 7.56
N LEU A 192 5.39 4.01 6.36
CA LEU A 192 6.29 5.12 6.10
C LEU A 192 5.47 6.26 5.47
N GLY A 193 4.86 7.11 6.29
CA GLY A 193 4.01 8.22 5.85
C GLY A 193 4.68 9.58 5.98
N GLY A 194 4.55 10.42 4.94
CA GLY A 194 4.94 11.82 4.96
C GLY A 194 3.96 12.70 5.76
N TYR A 195 4.11 14.00 5.62
CA TYR A 195 3.12 15.00 6.06
C TYR A 195 2.41 15.65 4.86
N GLY A 196 2.18 14.86 3.82
CA GLY A 196 1.53 15.17 2.56
C GLY A 196 1.61 13.95 1.65
N ASP A 197 1.39 14.14 0.36
CA ASP A 197 1.53 13.08 -0.60
C ASP A 197 2.99 12.74 -0.90
N GLY A 198 3.21 11.54 -1.42
CA GLY A 198 4.51 11.05 -1.86
C GLY A 198 4.42 9.61 -2.35
N GLY A 199 5.35 9.25 -3.22
CA GLY A 199 5.49 7.90 -3.73
C GLY A 199 6.91 7.60 -4.17
N MET A 200 7.18 6.32 -4.44
CA MET A 200 8.47 5.84 -4.92
C MET A 200 8.28 4.69 -5.89
N ILE A 201 9.06 4.70 -6.96
CA ILE A 201 9.22 3.54 -7.85
C ILE A 201 10.58 2.93 -7.58
N VAL A 202 10.66 1.62 -7.45
CA VAL A 202 11.95 0.91 -7.34
C VAL A 202 12.08 -0.13 -8.45
N THR A 203 13.31 -0.38 -8.90
CA THR A 203 13.61 -1.38 -9.93
C THR A 203 15.08 -1.75 -9.92
N ASN A 204 15.40 -2.94 -10.42
CA ASN A 204 16.77 -3.37 -10.70
C ASN A 204 17.16 -3.15 -12.17
N ASN A 205 16.25 -2.66 -13.02
CA ASN A 205 16.45 -2.48 -14.45
C ASN A 205 16.78 -1.03 -14.80
N LYS A 206 18.00 -0.78 -15.28
CA LYS A 206 18.50 0.56 -15.68
C LYS A 206 17.64 1.23 -16.75
N LYS A 207 17.10 0.46 -17.71
CA LYS A 207 16.25 1.00 -18.78
C LYS A 207 14.92 1.54 -18.22
N PHE A 208 14.27 0.79 -17.32
CA PHE A 208 13.04 1.27 -16.66
C PHE A 208 13.33 2.46 -15.75
N TYR A 209 14.41 2.42 -14.97
CA TYR A 209 14.83 3.55 -14.15
C TYR A 209 14.96 4.84 -14.95
N ASN A 210 15.76 4.82 -16.03
CA ASN A 210 15.96 6.01 -16.88
C ASN A 210 14.64 6.50 -17.47
N LYS A 211 13.75 5.61 -17.86
CA LYS A 211 12.44 5.97 -18.41
C LYS A 211 11.53 6.60 -17.34
N CYS A 212 11.53 6.07 -16.13
CA CYS A 212 10.79 6.67 -14.99
C CYS A 212 11.30 8.08 -14.64
N LEU A 213 12.62 8.30 -14.66
CA LEU A 213 13.20 9.63 -14.44
C LEU A 213 12.72 10.67 -15.47
N MET A 214 12.58 10.26 -16.72
CA MET A 214 12.05 11.15 -17.77
C MET A 214 10.53 11.32 -17.60
N LEU A 215 9.78 10.24 -17.39
CA LEU A 215 8.32 10.26 -17.29
C LEU A 215 7.82 11.17 -16.16
N ARG A 216 8.49 11.19 -14.99
CA ARG A 216 8.13 12.10 -13.87
C ARG A 216 8.35 13.59 -14.17
N LYS A 217 9.00 13.89 -15.29
CA LYS A 217 9.34 15.24 -15.76
C LYS A 217 8.86 15.45 -17.20
N TYR A 218 7.59 15.16 -17.47
CA TYR A 218 6.94 15.35 -18.79
C TYR A 218 7.58 14.58 -19.94
N GLY A 219 8.35 13.51 -19.67
CA GLY A 219 9.09 12.76 -20.67
C GLY A 219 10.38 13.48 -21.18
N MET A 220 10.86 14.49 -20.45
CA MET A 220 12.01 15.27 -20.83
C MET A 220 13.33 14.49 -20.65
N SER A 221 14.15 14.47 -21.70
CA SER A 221 15.54 14.00 -21.66
C SER A 221 16.54 15.12 -21.38
N LYS A 222 16.23 16.32 -21.78
CA LYS A 222 16.94 17.57 -21.49
C LYS A 222 15.94 18.71 -21.28
N LEU A 223 16.41 19.83 -20.73
CA LEU A 223 15.56 20.96 -20.41
C LEU A 223 14.73 21.38 -21.63
N TYR A 224 13.41 21.52 -21.42
CA TYR A 224 12.41 21.91 -22.43
C TYR A 224 12.27 20.98 -23.66
N TYR A 225 12.82 19.75 -23.60
CA TYR A 225 12.70 18.81 -24.71
C TYR A 225 12.18 17.45 -24.23
N SER A 226 10.95 17.11 -24.59
CA SER A 226 10.30 15.85 -24.29
C SER A 226 10.46 14.86 -25.43
N ASN A 227 10.95 13.66 -25.13
CA ASN A 227 11.05 12.55 -26.10
C ASN A 227 9.73 11.80 -26.26
N PHE A 228 8.87 11.86 -25.24
CA PHE A 228 7.56 11.21 -25.21
C PHE A 228 6.68 11.88 -24.16
N HIS A 229 5.39 11.60 -24.19
CA HIS A 229 4.45 12.11 -23.20
C HIS A 229 4.78 11.55 -21.81
N GLY A 230 4.88 12.44 -20.84
CA GLY A 230 5.06 12.14 -19.41
C GLY A 230 4.20 13.07 -18.57
N ILE A 231 4.31 12.95 -17.25
CA ILE A 231 3.51 13.75 -16.31
C ILE A 231 4.40 14.59 -15.38
N ASN A 232 3.80 15.55 -14.70
CA ASN A 232 4.46 16.23 -13.59
C ASN A 232 4.26 15.41 -12.33
N SER A 233 5.28 14.63 -11.93
CA SER A 233 5.22 13.83 -10.71
C SER A 233 6.58 13.82 -10.02
N ARG A 234 6.74 14.69 -9.03
CA ARG A 234 8.00 14.89 -8.29
C ARG A 234 7.73 14.81 -6.79
N LEU A 235 8.61 14.13 -6.07
CA LEU A 235 8.60 14.17 -4.61
C LEU A 235 9.23 15.51 -4.16
N ASP A 236 8.56 16.23 -3.27
CA ASP A 236 9.06 17.48 -2.72
C ASP A 236 10.27 17.23 -1.80
N GLU A 237 11.24 18.15 -1.80
CA GLU A 237 12.45 18.06 -0.95
C GLU A 237 12.10 17.97 0.53
N VAL A 238 11.13 18.74 1.00
CA VAL A 238 10.70 18.72 2.41
C VAL A 238 10.10 17.37 2.78
N GLN A 239 9.29 16.77 1.90
CA GLN A 239 8.73 15.43 2.16
C GLN A 239 9.82 14.37 2.12
N ALA A 240 10.75 14.45 1.16
CA ALA A 240 11.89 13.53 1.06
C ALA A 240 12.77 13.56 2.32
N ALA A 241 13.11 14.72 2.83
CA ALA A 241 13.91 14.89 4.05
C ALA A 241 13.21 14.29 5.29
N ILE A 242 11.90 14.54 5.43
CA ILE A 242 11.09 13.98 6.52
C ILE A 242 10.98 12.46 6.40
N LEU A 243 10.71 11.95 5.19
CA LEU A 243 10.61 10.51 4.93
C LEU A 243 11.95 9.81 5.19
N ASN A 244 13.07 10.42 4.82
CA ASN A 244 14.39 9.89 5.09
C ASN A 244 14.67 9.76 6.60
N TYR A 245 14.27 10.76 7.39
CA TYR A 245 14.32 10.67 8.85
C TYR A 245 13.43 9.53 9.40
N LYS A 246 12.21 9.40 8.90
CA LYS A 246 11.26 8.35 9.33
C LYS A 246 11.67 6.95 8.88
N LEU A 247 12.37 6.81 7.76
CA LEU A 247 12.85 5.53 7.24
C LEU A 247 13.74 4.81 8.26
N ASN A 248 14.58 5.53 9.01
CA ASN A 248 15.42 4.97 10.06
C ASN A 248 14.63 4.32 11.21
N LYS A 249 13.36 4.70 11.39
CA LYS A 249 12.48 4.16 12.43
C LYS A 249 11.54 3.06 11.92
N LEU A 250 11.45 2.85 10.60
CA LEU A 250 10.43 2.00 10.00
C LEU A 250 10.46 0.57 10.52
N ASN A 251 11.63 -0.06 10.56
CA ASN A 251 11.76 -1.45 11.04
C ASN A 251 11.35 -1.58 12.52
N TYR A 252 11.68 -0.61 13.35
CA TYR A 252 11.25 -0.56 14.75
C TYR A 252 9.73 -0.42 14.85
N ASN A 253 9.13 0.48 14.09
CA ASN A 253 7.69 0.68 14.06
C ASN A 253 6.93 -0.56 13.56
N VAL A 254 7.47 -1.29 12.59
CA VAL A 254 6.89 -2.55 12.12
C VAL A 254 6.95 -3.61 13.22
N LYS A 255 8.05 -3.70 13.98
CA LYS A 255 8.13 -4.61 15.13
C LYS A 255 7.05 -4.32 16.19
N ILE A 256 6.79 -3.03 16.48
CA ILE A 256 5.71 -2.65 17.41
C ILE A 256 4.35 -3.09 16.86
N ARG A 257 4.04 -2.83 15.57
CA ARG A 257 2.79 -3.26 14.93
C ARG A 257 2.61 -4.77 15.00
N ARG A 258 3.66 -5.54 14.76
CA ARG A 258 3.65 -7.00 14.89
C ARG A 258 3.38 -7.47 16.31
N ASN A 259 3.95 -6.78 17.30
CA ASN A 259 3.67 -7.06 18.71
C ASN A 259 2.18 -6.80 19.06
N ILE A 260 1.62 -5.66 18.61
CA ILE A 260 0.19 -5.35 18.77
C ILE A 260 -0.66 -6.42 18.10
N ALA A 261 -0.31 -6.84 16.88
CA ALA A 261 -1.03 -7.90 16.16
C ALA A 261 -0.98 -9.23 16.94
N LYS A 262 0.17 -9.58 17.52
CA LYS A 262 0.30 -10.76 18.37
C LYS A 262 -0.62 -10.66 19.59
N ILE A 263 -0.65 -9.52 20.29
CA ILE A 263 -1.54 -9.31 21.44
C ILE A 263 -3.02 -9.47 21.04
N TYR A 264 -3.43 -8.93 19.88
CA TYR A 264 -4.78 -9.13 19.36
C TYR A 264 -5.06 -10.60 19.06
N ASN A 265 -4.16 -11.30 18.36
CA ASN A 265 -4.32 -12.72 18.04
C ASN A 265 -4.47 -13.54 19.32
N ASP A 266 -3.56 -13.40 20.29
CA ASP A 266 -3.53 -14.19 21.54
C ASP A 266 -4.79 -13.96 22.41
N ASN A 267 -5.46 -12.81 22.27
CA ASN A 267 -6.61 -12.45 23.10
C ASN A 267 -7.97 -12.56 22.42
N LEU A 268 -8.02 -12.58 21.08
CA LEU A 268 -9.27 -12.62 20.31
C LEU A 268 -9.50 -13.97 19.59
N ASP A 269 -8.58 -14.93 19.72
CA ASP A 269 -8.66 -16.27 19.12
C ASP A 269 -9.91 -17.06 19.52
N LYS A 270 -10.45 -16.83 20.72
CA LYS A 270 -11.67 -17.46 21.26
C LYS A 270 -12.96 -16.68 20.94
N THR A 271 -12.90 -15.65 20.14
CA THR A 271 -14.07 -14.90 19.66
C THR A 271 -14.52 -15.43 18.30
N ASP A 272 -15.74 -15.05 17.86
CA ASP A 272 -16.22 -15.42 16.51
C ASP A 272 -15.58 -14.56 15.39
N LEU A 273 -14.58 -13.72 15.71
CA LEU A 273 -13.84 -12.97 14.73
C LEU A 273 -12.91 -13.86 13.92
N ILE A 274 -12.94 -13.73 12.60
CA ILE A 274 -11.90 -14.28 11.75
C ILE A 274 -10.73 -13.31 11.77
N LEU A 275 -9.63 -13.71 12.38
CA LEU A 275 -8.41 -12.89 12.54
C LEU A 275 -7.54 -12.95 11.30
N PRO A 276 -6.67 -11.93 11.06
CA PRO A 276 -5.75 -11.96 9.93
C PRO A 276 -4.71 -13.06 10.09
N THR A 277 -4.36 -13.72 8.98
CA THR A 277 -3.33 -14.75 8.92
C THR A 277 -2.04 -14.18 8.31
N GLU A 278 -0.90 -14.61 8.82
CA GLU A 278 0.40 -14.38 8.21
C GLU A 278 0.83 -15.65 7.50
N ASN A 279 1.02 -15.58 6.18
CA ASN A 279 1.44 -16.73 5.37
C ASN A 279 2.88 -17.14 5.73
N LYS A 280 3.18 -18.43 5.64
CA LYS A 280 4.45 -19.05 6.10
C LYS A 280 5.72 -18.32 5.64
N ASP A 281 5.76 -17.84 4.41
CA ASP A 281 6.93 -17.19 3.81
C ASP A 281 6.92 -15.67 3.93
N ASN A 282 5.95 -15.10 4.65
CA ASN A 282 5.77 -13.66 4.80
C ASN A 282 6.25 -13.15 6.17
N TYR A 283 6.73 -11.92 6.17
CA TYR A 283 6.86 -11.06 7.34
C TYR A 283 5.87 -9.91 7.15
N HIS A 284 4.71 -10.04 7.78
CA HIS A 284 3.59 -9.10 7.64
C HIS A 284 3.91 -7.79 8.37
N SER A 285 3.84 -6.64 7.68
CA SER A 285 4.14 -5.33 8.28
C SER A 285 2.96 -4.69 8.99
N TYR A 286 1.78 -5.31 8.95
CA TYR A 286 0.53 -4.88 9.60
C TYR A 286 0.26 -3.37 9.43
N TYR A 287 0.14 -2.92 8.18
CA TYR A 287 -0.32 -1.57 7.88
C TYR A 287 -1.68 -1.30 8.54
N VAL A 288 -2.56 -2.28 8.44
CA VAL A 288 -3.83 -2.37 9.18
C VAL A 288 -3.99 -3.78 9.75
N TYR A 289 -4.73 -3.91 10.84
CA TYR A 289 -5.14 -5.20 11.41
C TYR A 289 -6.59 -5.46 11.04
N VAL A 290 -6.80 -6.27 10.00
CA VAL A 290 -8.13 -6.51 9.41
C VAL A 290 -8.72 -7.79 9.95
N VAL A 291 -9.88 -7.69 10.57
CA VAL A 291 -10.69 -8.82 11.03
C VAL A 291 -11.96 -8.93 10.20
N ARG A 292 -12.63 -10.10 10.25
CA ARG A 292 -13.89 -10.34 9.54
C ARG A 292 -14.96 -10.87 10.46
N HIS A 293 -16.19 -10.42 10.23
CA HIS A 293 -17.37 -11.02 10.86
C HIS A 293 -18.66 -10.71 10.07
N LYS A 294 -19.63 -11.65 10.04
CA LYS A 294 -20.92 -11.45 9.37
C LYS A 294 -21.76 -10.31 9.99
N LYS A 295 -21.62 -10.08 11.30
CA LYS A 295 -22.28 -8.98 12.05
C LYS A 295 -21.39 -7.72 12.12
N ARG A 296 -20.45 -7.51 11.17
CA ARG A 296 -19.48 -6.40 11.18
C ARG A 296 -20.07 -5.05 11.62
N ASP A 297 -21.19 -4.64 11.01
CA ASP A 297 -21.76 -3.31 11.24
C ASP A 297 -22.29 -3.16 12.68
N LYS A 298 -22.81 -4.25 13.27
CA LYS A 298 -23.23 -4.28 14.69
C LYS A 298 -22.01 -4.14 15.61
N ILE A 299 -20.93 -4.89 15.32
CA ILE A 299 -19.67 -4.82 16.09
C ILE A 299 -19.07 -3.42 16.02
N MET A 300 -18.97 -2.83 14.82
CA MET A 300 -18.44 -1.48 14.66
C MET A 300 -19.28 -0.42 15.39
N LYS A 301 -20.61 -0.55 15.39
CA LYS A 301 -21.50 0.34 16.15
C LYS A 301 -21.27 0.19 17.66
N TYR A 302 -21.14 -1.04 18.15
CA TYR A 302 -20.85 -1.30 19.56
C TYR A 302 -19.51 -0.72 20.00
N LEU A 303 -18.46 -0.91 19.21
CA LEU A 303 -17.15 -0.30 19.42
C LEU A 303 -17.21 1.23 19.44
N SER A 304 -17.93 1.82 18.49
CA SER A 304 -18.10 3.29 18.41
C SER A 304 -18.80 3.84 19.64
N ASN A 305 -19.82 3.16 20.17
CA ASN A 305 -20.49 3.54 21.41
C ASN A 305 -19.54 3.50 22.63
N ASN A 306 -18.49 2.68 22.56
CA ASN A 306 -17.41 2.60 23.55
C ASN A 306 -16.20 3.49 23.23
N ASN A 307 -16.35 4.48 22.33
CA ASN A 307 -15.31 5.40 21.87
C ASN A 307 -14.12 4.73 21.14
N ILE A 308 -14.36 3.60 20.46
CA ILE A 308 -13.39 2.90 19.63
C ILE A 308 -13.85 2.98 18.17
N PHE A 309 -13.09 3.67 17.33
CA PHE A 309 -13.46 3.96 15.93
C PHE A 309 -12.65 3.10 14.98
N CYS A 310 -13.34 2.16 14.34
CA CYS A 310 -12.81 1.27 13.30
C CYS A 310 -13.05 1.83 11.90
N ASN A 311 -12.37 1.27 10.90
CA ASN A 311 -12.55 1.61 9.49
C ASN A 311 -12.77 0.34 8.65
N ILE A 312 -13.31 0.49 7.45
CA ILE A 312 -13.45 -0.58 6.46
C ILE A 312 -12.53 -0.27 5.27
N SER A 313 -11.49 -1.04 5.11
CA SER A 313 -10.53 -0.90 4.01
C SER A 313 -10.61 -2.18 3.13
N TYR A 314 -11.43 -2.31 2.09
CA TYR A 314 -12.23 -1.31 1.40
C TYR A 314 -13.68 -1.80 1.28
N PRO A 315 -14.72 -0.97 1.56
CA PRO A 315 -16.11 -1.44 1.65
C PRO A 315 -16.74 -1.76 0.30
N TYR A 316 -16.23 -1.15 -0.77
CA TYR A 316 -16.78 -1.30 -2.12
C TYR A 316 -15.68 -1.87 -3.04
N PRO A 317 -15.88 -3.09 -3.57
CA PRO A 317 -15.01 -3.62 -4.62
C PRO A 317 -14.99 -2.73 -5.86
N ILE A 318 -13.83 -2.52 -6.48
CA ILE A 318 -13.67 -1.54 -7.57
C ILE A 318 -14.61 -1.87 -8.76
N HIS A 319 -14.77 -3.16 -9.10
CA HIS A 319 -15.65 -3.57 -10.22
C HIS A 319 -17.11 -3.20 -10.02
N SER A 320 -17.56 -2.97 -8.78
CA SER A 320 -18.95 -2.54 -8.45
C SER A 320 -19.14 -1.03 -8.46
N MET A 321 -18.07 -0.25 -8.47
CA MET A 321 -18.14 1.22 -8.40
C MET A 321 -18.61 1.81 -9.72
N LYS A 322 -19.52 2.80 -9.67
CA LYS A 322 -20.11 3.46 -10.86
C LYS A 322 -19.06 3.93 -11.87
N GLY A 323 -17.94 4.47 -11.39
CA GLY A 323 -16.85 4.99 -12.24
C GLY A 323 -16.06 3.91 -12.98
N TYR A 324 -16.09 2.66 -12.51
CA TYR A 324 -15.29 1.55 -13.07
C TYR A 324 -16.14 0.42 -13.66
N LYS A 325 -17.41 0.29 -13.26
CA LYS A 325 -18.30 -0.79 -13.70
C LYS A 325 -18.42 -0.91 -15.23
N LYS A 326 -18.40 0.22 -15.94
CA LYS A 326 -18.50 0.24 -17.41
C LYS A 326 -17.20 -0.14 -18.13
N LEU A 327 -16.06 -0.11 -17.43
CA LEU A 327 -14.74 -0.39 -18.02
C LEU A 327 -14.43 -1.89 -18.05
N THR A 328 -15.21 -2.68 -17.35
CA THR A 328 -14.97 -4.10 -17.12
C THR A 328 -16.26 -4.88 -17.38
N LYS A 329 -16.16 -5.99 -18.12
CA LYS A 329 -17.26 -6.94 -18.29
C LYS A 329 -17.48 -7.71 -16.98
N ASP A 330 -18.65 -8.34 -16.82
CA ASP A 330 -19.05 -9.05 -15.63
C ASP A 330 -17.96 -9.97 -15.06
N PHE A 331 -17.42 -9.59 -13.91
CA PHE A 331 -16.50 -10.41 -13.16
C PHE A 331 -17.23 -11.08 -12.00
N ASN A 332 -17.22 -12.42 -11.99
CA ASN A 332 -17.75 -13.18 -10.88
C ASN A 332 -16.66 -13.31 -9.78
N LEU A 333 -16.51 -12.26 -8.97
CA LEU A 333 -15.53 -12.19 -7.87
C LEU A 333 -16.23 -12.54 -6.55
N LYS A 334 -16.54 -13.83 -6.38
CA LYS A 334 -17.34 -14.33 -5.25
C LYS A 334 -16.70 -14.05 -3.91
N VAL A 335 -15.38 -14.29 -3.78
CA VAL A 335 -14.65 -14.07 -2.53
C VAL A 335 -14.56 -12.59 -2.22
N THR A 336 -14.16 -11.77 -3.18
CA THR A 336 -14.13 -10.31 -3.04
C THR A 336 -15.47 -9.75 -2.57
N ASN A 337 -16.58 -10.17 -3.20
CA ASN A 337 -17.94 -9.71 -2.84
C ASN A 337 -18.36 -10.18 -1.44
N LYS A 338 -17.94 -11.37 -1.01
CA LYS A 338 -18.20 -11.90 0.33
C LYS A 338 -17.41 -11.12 1.39
N VAL A 339 -16.09 -11.00 1.21
CA VAL A 339 -15.22 -10.43 2.26
C VAL A 339 -15.43 -8.92 2.43
N SER A 340 -15.71 -8.18 1.36
CA SER A 340 -15.97 -6.72 1.44
C SER A 340 -17.15 -6.37 2.36
N LYS A 341 -18.08 -7.30 2.55
CA LYS A 341 -19.22 -7.14 3.48
C LYS A 341 -18.87 -7.49 4.93
N GLN A 342 -17.72 -8.12 5.18
CA GLN A 342 -17.34 -8.69 6.48
C GLN A 342 -16.16 -8.00 7.14
N ILE A 343 -15.23 -7.42 6.34
CA ILE A 343 -13.99 -6.84 6.83
C ILE A 343 -14.19 -5.55 7.59
N PHE A 344 -13.40 -5.36 8.63
CA PHE A 344 -13.15 -4.06 9.28
C PHE A 344 -11.78 -4.10 9.97
N SER A 345 -11.20 -2.93 10.20
CA SER A 345 -9.87 -2.81 10.79
C SER A 345 -9.95 -2.33 12.22
N LEU A 346 -9.22 -2.97 13.12
CA LEU A 346 -9.00 -2.51 14.48
C LEU A 346 -7.89 -1.43 14.54
N PRO A 347 -7.89 -0.54 15.55
CA PRO A 347 -6.82 0.44 15.72
C PRO A 347 -5.44 -0.20 15.70
N MET A 348 -4.54 0.32 14.85
CA MET A 348 -3.21 -0.22 14.64
C MET A 348 -2.22 0.89 14.27
N TYR A 349 -1.42 1.35 15.22
CA TYR A 349 -0.33 2.31 15.02
C TYR A 349 0.72 2.20 16.14
N PRO A 350 1.98 2.58 15.92
CA PRO A 350 3.06 2.34 16.89
C PRO A 350 2.86 3.00 18.26
N GLU A 351 2.15 4.12 18.33
CA GLU A 351 1.90 4.86 19.55
C GLU A 351 0.61 4.41 20.30
N LEU A 352 -0.02 3.32 19.86
CA LEU A 352 -1.19 2.75 20.55
C LEU A 352 -0.73 2.13 21.87
N SER A 353 -1.14 2.73 23.00
CA SER A 353 -0.71 2.28 24.32
C SER A 353 -1.38 0.97 24.74
N ASP A 354 -0.71 0.19 25.60
CA ASP A 354 -1.22 -1.08 26.14
C ASP A 354 -2.60 -0.90 26.77
N LYS A 355 -2.81 0.16 27.57
CA LYS A 355 -4.11 0.49 28.15
C LYS A 355 -5.23 0.64 27.10
N LYS A 356 -4.91 1.21 25.92
CA LYS A 356 -5.88 1.32 24.81
C LYS A 356 -6.11 -0.02 24.15
N ILE A 357 -5.06 -0.83 23.99
CA ILE A 357 -5.15 -2.20 23.43
C ILE A 357 -6.03 -3.06 24.33
N ASP A 358 -5.80 -3.06 25.66
CA ASP A 358 -6.60 -3.79 26.64
C ASP A 358 -8.07 -3.37 26.61
N LYS A 359 -8.34 -2.04 26.49
CA LYS A 359 -9.70 -1.54 26.35
C LYS A 359 -10.38 -2.08 25.08
N ILE A 360 -9.69 -2.10 23.94
CA ILE A 360 -10.23 -2.63 22.69
C ILE A 360 -10.59 -4.10 22.84
N ILE A 361 -9.67 -4.90 23.40
CA ILE A 361 -9.86 -6.33 23.63
C ILE A 361 -11.04 -6.59 24.57
N LYS A 362 -11.08 -5.88 25.70
CA LYS A 362 -12.16 -6.02 26.70
C LYS A 362 -13.53 -5.71 26.07
N VAL A 363 -13.64 -4.59 25.34
CA VAL A 363 -14.90 -4.20 24.71
C VAL A 363 -15.32 -5.19 23.63
N LEU A 364 -14.38 -5.72 22.85
CA LEU A 364 -14.68 -6.76 21.85
C LEU A 364 -15.16 -8.06 22.54
N LYS A 365 -14.50 -8.52 23.60
CA LYS A 365 -14.94 -9.73 24.33
C LYS A 365 -16.33 -9.55 24.92
N ASN A 366 -16.62 -8.39 25.52
CA ASN A 366 -17.94 -8.10 26.08
C ASN A 366 -19.07 -8.11 25.04
N PHE A 367 -18.79 -7.73 23.79
CA PHE A 367 -19.78 -7.79 22.72
C PHE A 367 -20.41 -9.20 22.56
N TRP A 368 -19.66 -10.27 22.86
CA TRP A 368 -20.14 -11.64 22.76
C TRP A 368 -20.92 -12.10 23.99
N TYR A 369 -20.74 -11.43 25.14
CA TYR A 369 -21.53 -11.71 26.36
C TYR A 369 -22.85 -10.93 26.35
N ASP A 370 -22.94 -9.83 25.63
CA ASP A 370 -24.12 -8.96 25.53
C ASP A 370 -25.05 -9.34 24.35
N LEU A 371 -24.75 -10.41 23.59
CA LEU A 371 -25.53 -10.97 22.48
C LEU A 371 -26.43 -12.12 22.92
#